data_54baae4f3ac76302f89da0ce981a50eb
#
_entry.id   54baae4f3ac76302f89da0ce981a50eb
#
_cell.length_a   1.000
_cell.length_b   1.000
_cell.length_c   1.000
_cell.angle_alpha   90.00
_cell.angle_beta   90.00
_cell.angle_gamma   90.00
#
_symmetry.space_group_name_H-M   'P 1'
#
loop_
_entity.id
_entity.type
_entity.pdbx_description
1 polymer ?
#
loop_
_entity_poly.entity_id
_entity_poly.type
_entity_poly.pdbx_seq_one_letter_code
_entity_poly.pdbx_strand_id
1 'polypeptide(L)'
;MKALFLIFHGFEEANGISKKIRYQVKALKECGMDVHTCYLNEENGHKCRMIDNHTLRDYGSGIKGKLRKRFELQSIVKYILQENIQLVYMRSYHNANPFTISMVKQLKRQGVKVVMEIPTYPYDQEYITRRMKLDLLVDRCF
;
A
#
# COMPACT_ATOMS: atom_id res chain seq x y z
N MET A 1 -10.73 8.28 -15.47
CA MET A 1 -10.50 8.37 -14.00
C MET A 1 -9.11 7.87 -13.71
N LYS A 2 -8.29 8.66 -12.98
CA LYS A 2 -6.95 8.23 -12.51
C LYS A 2 -7.08 7.46 -11.18
N ALA A 3 -6.41 6.32 -11.10
CA ALA A 3 -6.40 5.47 -9.91
C ALA A 3 -4.99 5.05 -9.51
N LEU A 4 -4.76 4.87 -8.21
CA LEU A 4 -3.54 4.30 -7.66
C LEU A 4 -3.83 2.97 -6.98
N PHE A 5 -3.17 1.92 -7.41
CA PHE A 5 -3.18 0.63 -6.74
C PHE A 5 -2.04 0.60 -5.70
N LEU A 6 -2.37 0.72 -4.42
CA LEU A 6 -1.41 0.83 -3.33
C LEU A 6 -1.16 -0.51 -2.66
N ILE A 7 0.07 -0.98 -2.75
CA ILE A 7 0.55 -2.26 -2.24
C ILE A 7 1.60 -2.02 -1.15
N PHE A 8 1.44 -2.64 0.01
CA PHE A 8 2.36 -2.47 1.15
C PHE A 8 3.46 -3.54 1.24
N HIS A 9 3.56 -4.41 0.26
CA HIS A 9 4.58 -5.45 0.17
C HIS A 9 5.34 -5.38 -1.16
N GLY A 10 6.31 -6.28 -1.35
CA GLY A 10 7.05 -6.42 -2.60
C GLY A 10 6.14 -6.87 -3.75
N PHE A 11 6.56 -6.52 -4.97
CA PHE A 11 5.79 -6.80 -6.20
C PHE A 11 6.60 -7.68 -7.15
N GLU A 12 6.97 -8.88 -6.67
CA GLU A 12 7.80 -9.84 -7.38
C GLU A 12 7.00 -10.63 -8.43
N GLU A 13 7.66 -10.98 -9.54
CA GLU A 13 6.99 -11.69 -10.65
C GLU A 13 6.53 -13.11 -10.29
N ALA A 14 7.30 -13.80 -9.48
CA ALA A 14 7.03 -15.18 -9.08
C ALA A 14 5.91 -15.33 -8.04
N ASN A 15 5.44 -14.24 -7.45
CA ASN A 15 4.44 -14.27 -6.37
C ASN A 15 3.01 -14.28 -6.96
N GLY A 16 2.20 -15.27 -6.56
CA GLY A 16 0.79 -15.40 -7.00
C GLY A 16 -0.08 -14.18 -6.67
N ILE A 17 0.21 -13.51 -5.55
CA ILE A 17 -0.46 -12.26 -5.16
C ILE A 17 -0.14 -11.14 -6.16
N SER A 18 1.12 -10.99 -6.54
CA SER A 18 1.54 -10.01 -7.54
C SER A 18 0.93 -10.29 -8.91
N LYS A 19 0.81 -11.56 -9.31
CA LYS A 19 0.08 -11.96 -10.51
C LYS A 19 -1.37 -11.51 -10.48
N LYS A 20 -2.10 -11.80 -9.40
CA LYS A 20 -3.50 -11.37 -9.22
C LYS A 20 -3.61 -9.84 -9.38
N ILE A 21 -2.76 -9.08 -8.71
CA ILE A 21 -2.78 -7.62 -8.77
C ILE A 21 -2.51 -7.11 -10.19
N ARG A 22 -1.56 -7.70 -10.92
CA ARG A 22 -1.29 -7.33 -12.33
C ARG A 22 -2.52 -7.53 -13.21
N TYR A 23 -3.24 -8.64 -13.04
CA TYR A 23 -4.49 -8.87 -13.77
C TYR A 23 -5.58 -7.88 -13.39
N GLN A 24 -5.71 -7.53 -12.11
CA GLN A 24 -6.66 -6.51 -11.67
C GLN A 24 -6.33 -5.14 -12.27
N VAL A 25 -5.07 -4.73 -12.23
CA VAL A 25 -4.61 -3.47 -12.85
C VAL A 25 -4.84 -3.48 -14.35
N LYS A 26 -4.54 -4.58 -15.04
CA LYS A 26 -4.79 -4.75 -16.47
C LYS A 26 -6.28 -4.58 -16.79
N ALA A 27 -7.14 -5.28 -16.07
CA ALA A 27 -8.59 -5.18 -16.26
C ALA A 27 -9.11 -3.76 -16.06
N LEU A 28 -8.64 -3.05 -15.05
CA LEU A 28 -9.01 -1.65 -14.82
C LEU A 28 -8.56 -0.73 -15.97
N LYS A 29 -7.36 -0.96 -16.52
CA LYS A 29 -6.86 -0.23 -17.71
C LYS A 29 -7.71 -0.53 -18.94
N GLU A 30 -8.10 -1.79 -19.16
CA GLU A 30 -9.02 -2.20 -20.24
C GLU A 30 -10.39 -1.56 -20.11
N CYS A 31 -10.83 -1.27 -18.88
CA CYS A 31 -12.04 -0.47 -18.61
C CYS A 31 -11.86 1.05 -18.79
N GLY A 32 -10.75 1.51 -19.37
CA GLY A 32 -10.47 2.92 -19.65
C GLY A 32 -10.02 3.75 -18.45
N MET A 33 -9.55 3.10 -17.38
CA MET A 33 -8.96 3.79 -16.23
C MET A 33 -7.46 4.00 -16.45
N ASP A 34 -6.96 5.17 -16.07
CA ASP A 34 -5.51 5.43 -15.95
C ASP A 34 -5.05 4.95 -14.57
N VAL A 35 -4.37 3.80 -14.53
CA VAL A 35 -4.03 3.11 -13.27
C VAL A 35 -2.53 3.07 -13.07
N HIS A 36 -2.08 3.67 -11.98
CA HIS A 36 -0.72 3.60 -11.46
C HIS A 36 -0.58 2.54 -10.37
N THR A 37 0.60 1.91 -10.28
CA THR A 37 0.90 0.93 -9.23
C THR A 37 1.95 1.46 -8.27
N CYS A 38 1.64 1.46 -6.97
CA CYS A 38 2.56 1.85 -5.91
C CYS A 38 2.90 0.64 -5.04
N TYR A 39 4.16 0.27 -4.97
CA TYR A 39 4.63 -0.92 -4.25
C TYR A 39 5.97 -0.70 -3.55
N LEU A 40 6.38 -1.66 -2.72
CA LEU A 40 7.70 -1.68 -2.10
C LEU A 40 8.67 -2.53 -2.93
N ASN A 41 9.89 -2.05 -3.07
CA ASN A 41 11.01 -2.81 -3.62
C ASN A 41 12.19 -2.79 -2.65
N GLU A 42 13.01 -3.82 -2.71
CA GLU A 42 14.28 -3.88 -2.00
C GLU A 42 15.39 -4.20 -2.98
N GLU A 43 16.27 -3.24 -3.21
CA GLU A 43 17.38 -3.36 -4.15
C GLU A 43 18.68 -2.98 -3.44
N ASN A 44 19.69 -3.85 -3.51
CA ASN A 44 21.00 -3.67 -2.84
C ASN A 44 20.87 -3.35 -1.34
N GLY A 45 19.88 -3.94 -0.64
CA GLY A 45 19.58 -3.68 0.76
C GLY A 45 18.85 -2.36 1.05
N HIS A 46 18.64 -1.53 0.04
CA HIS A 46 17.83 -0.31 0.13
C HIS A 46 16.35 -0.62 -0.05
N LYS A 47 15.52 -0.01 0.78
CA LYS A 47 14.07 -0.16 0.71
C LYS A 47 13.48 1.06 0.03
N CYS A 48 12.85 0.83 -1.11
CA CYS A 48 12.32 1.88 -1.95
C CYS A 48 10.80 1.75 -2.10
N ARG A 49 10.10 2.88 -2.15
CA ARG A 49 8.74 2.97 -2.64
C ARG A 49 8.78 3.26 -4.13
N MET A 50 8.14 2.41 -4.90
CA MET A 50 8.11 2.52 -6.36
C MET A 50 6.73 2.96 -6.83
N ILE A 51 6.70 3.69 -7.95
CA ILE A 51 5.50 3.98 -8.73
C ILE A 51 5.81 3.61 -10.18
N ASP A 52 5.08 2.65 -10.75
CA ASP A 52 5.23 2.20 -12.16
C ASP A 52 6.69 2.00 -12.57
N ASN A 53 7.49 1.34 -11.72
CA ASN A 53 8.92 1.09 -11.90
C ASN A 53 9.86 2.30 -11.69
N HIS A 54 9.35 3.45 -11.29
CA HIS A 54 10.18 4.59 -10.90
C HIS A 54 10.25 4.72 -9.38
N THR A 55 11.41 5.11 -8.86
CA THR A 55 11.58 5.32 -7.42
C THR A 55 10.89 6.60 -6.97
N LEU A 56 9.81 6.47 -6.20
CA LEU A 56 9.15 7.59 -5.53
C LEU A 56 9.94 8.06 -4.30
N ARG A 57 10.42 7.09 -3.51
CA ARG A 57 11.14 7.38 -2.27
C ARG A 57 12.10 6.26 -1.91
N ASP A 58 13.34 6.61 -1.65
CA ASP A 58 14.33 5.74 -1.01
C ASP A 58 14.29 5.97 0.51
N TYR A 59 14.10 4.90 1.26
CA TYR A 59 14.07 4.90 2.73
C TYR A 59 15.44 4.58 3.33
N GLY A 60 16.41 4.14 2.50
CA GLY A 60 17.72 3.67 2.91
C GLY A 60 17.70 2.20 3.36
N SER A 61 18.83 1.78 3.94
CA SER A 61 19.09 0.41 4.36
C SER A 61 18.90 0.18 5.86
N GLY A 62 18.99 -1.08 6.28
CA GLY A 62 19.02 -1.50 7.68
C GLY A 62 17.74 -1.21 8.46
N ILE A 63 17.87 -1.04 9.77
CA ILE A 63 16.74 -0.82 10.70
C ILE A 63 16.07 0.53 10.45
N LYS A 64 16.84 1.57 10.16
CA LYS A 64 16.31 2.91 9.86
C LYS A 64 15.42 2.88 8.61
N GLY A 65 15.86 2.18 7.55
CA GLY A 65 15.05 1.99 6.35
C GLY A 65 13.74 1.22 6.63
N LYS A 66 13.82 0.17 7.49
CA LYS A 66 12.63 -0.59 7.91
C LYS A 66 11.60 0.28 8.65
N LEU A 67 12.05 1.17 9.54
CA LEU A 67 11.15 2.07 10.27
C LEU A 67 10.56 3.13 9.34
N ARG A 68 11.39 3.80 8.53
CA ARG A 68 10.94 4.84 7.61
C ARG A 68 9.89 4.33 6.63
N LYS A 69 10.10 3.15 6.01
CA LYS A 69 9.13 2.58 5.07
C LYS A 69 7.77 2.30 5.70
N ARG A 70 7.70 2.06 7.03
CA ARG A 70 6.47 1.77 7.77
C ARG A 70 5.69 3.04 8.12
N PHE A 71 6.38 4.13 8.39
CA PHE A 71 5.78 5.35 8.94
C PHE A 71 5.70 6.51 7.94
N GLU A 72 6.57 6.54 6.93
CA GLU A 72 6.59 7.59 5.93
C GLU A 72 5.59 7.26 4.81
N LEU A 73 4.41 7.85 4.87
CA LEU A 73 3.35 7.74 3.87
C LEU A 73 3.07 9.08 3.17
N GLN A 74 3.74 10.16 3.59
CA GLN A 74 3.51 11.50 3.03
C GLN A 74 3.98 11.63 1.58
N SER A 75 5.01 10.90 1.17
CA SER A 75 5.43 10.86 -0.23
C SER A 75 4.32 10.32 -1.14
N ILE A 76 3.58 9.30 -0.66
CA ILE A 76 2.44 8.72 -1.39
C ILE A 76 1.32 9.75 -1.48
N VAL A 77 0.97 10.42 -0.37
CA VAL A 77 -0.07 11.46 -0.36
C VAL A 77 0.27 12.59 -1.32
N LYS A 78 1.52 13.09 -1.28
CA LYS A 78 1.97 14.14 -2.21
C LYS A 78 1.81 13.71 -3.66
N TYR A 79 2.26 12.51 -4.00
CA TYR A 79 2.12 11.97 -5.36
C TYR A 79 0.64 11.90 -5.79
N ILE A 80 -0.24 11.36 -4.94
CA ILE A 80 -1.67 11.26 -5.23
C ILE A 80 -2.28 12.62 -5.55
N LEU A 81 -1.95 13.63 -4.77
CA LEU A 81 -2.48 14.99 -4.96
C LEU A 81 -1.88 15.69 -6.18
N GLN A 82 -0.57 15.54 -6.42
CA GLN A 82 0.13 16.13 -7.57
C GLN A 82 -0.36 15.55 -8.89
N GLU A 83 -0.60 14.23 -8.94
CA GLU A 83 -1.09 13.55 -10.13
C GLU A 83 -2.61 13.60 -10.30
N ASN A 84 -3.33 14.28 -9.40
CA ASN A 84 -4.80 14.34 -9.41
C ASN A 84 -5.45 12.95 -9.43
N ILE A 85 -4.94 12.02 -8.62
CA ILE A 85 -5.49 10.68 -8.49
C ILE A 85 -6.81 10.76 -7.73
N GLN A 86 -7.87 10.18 -8.32
CA GLN A 86 -9.25 10.27 -7.82
C GLN A 86 -9.66 9.05 -6.99
N LEU A 87 -8.99 7.91 -7.22
CA LEU A 87 -9.27 6.65 -6.54
C LEU A 87 -7.97 6.00 -6.06
N VAL A 88 -7.91 5.65 -4.78
CA VAL A 88 -6.85 4.80 -4.22
C VAL A 88 -7.44 3.45 -3.87
N TYR A 89 -6.96 2.40 -4.51
CA TYR A 89 -7.29 1.02 -4.19
C TYR A 89 -6.16 0.44 -3.34
N MET A 90 -6.41 0.28 -2.04
CA MET A 90 -5.43 -0.23 -1.09
C MET A 90 -5.62 -1.73 -0.90
N ARG A 91 -4.55 -2.50 -1.03
CA ARG A 91 -4.54 -3.87 -0.57
C ARG A 91 -4.06 -3.91 0.87
N SER A 92 -4.94 -4.32 1.77
CA SER A 92 -4.65 -4.41 3.20
C SER A 92 -3.59 -5.48 3.50
N TYR A 93 -2.69 -5.13 4.41
CA TYR A 93 -1.75 -6.05 5.05
C TYR A 93 -1.52 -5.56 6.49
N HIS A 94 -2.29 -6.05 7.46
CA HIS A 94 -2.21 -5.68 8.89
C HIS A 94 -2.30 -4.16 9.16
N ASN A 95 -3.43 -3.48 8.85
CA ASN A 95 -3.24 -2.08 8.45
C ASN A 95 -3.99 -0.98 9.13
N ALA A 96 -4.71 -1.25 10.18
CA ALA A 96 -5.27 -0.16 10.96
C ALA A 96 -4.22 0.41 11.93
N ASN A 97 -3.14 1.01 11.39
CA ASN A 97 -2.21 1.76 12.22
C ASN A 97 -2.50 3.28 12.10
N PRO A 98 -2.11 4.10 13.10
CA PRO A 98 -2.40 5.53 13.12
C PRO A 98 -1.92 6.28 11.87
N PHE A 99 -0.82 5.85 11.25
CA PHE A 99 -0.25 6.50 10.07
C PHE A 99 -1.10 6.24 8.82
N THR A 100 -1.55 5.00 8.62
CA THR A 100 -2.44 4.64 7.53
C THR A 100 -3.80 5.32 7.68
N ILE A 101 -4.34 5.37 8.90
CA ILE A 101 -5.60 6.08 9.20
C ILE A 101 -5.44 7.57 8.91
N SER A 102 -4.34 8.20 9.33
CA SER A 102 -4.05 9.60 9.04
C SER A 102 -3.97 9.88 7.54
N MET A 103 -3.26 9.02 6.79
CA MET A 103 -3.18 9.09 5.33
C MET A 103 -4.58 9.03 4.70
N VAL A 104 -5.40 8.04 5.07
CA VAL A 104 -6.76 7.88 4.54
C VAL A 104 -7.63 9.10 4.87
N LYS A 105 -7.59 9.61 6.11
CA LYS A 105 -8.31 10.82 6.51
C LYS A 105 -7.89 12.03 5.68
N GLN A 106 -6.58 12.19 5.43
CA GLN A 106 -6.06 13.29 4.62
C GLN A 106 -6.54 13.19 3.17
N LEU A 107 -6.46 12.02 2.54
CA LEU A 107 -6.93 11.78 1.17
C LEU A 107 -8.43 12.03 1.04
N LYS A 108 -9.24 11.54 1.98
CA LYS A 108 -10.70 11.77 1.99
C LYS A 108 -11.05 13.26 2.09
N ARG A 109 -10.33 14.04 2.89
CA ARG A 109 -10.52 15.50 2.99
C ARG A 109 -10.24 16.22 1.67
N GLN A 110 -9.37 15.66 0.82
CA GLN A 110 -9.06 16.17 -0.52
C GLN A 110 -9.97 15.59 -1.62
N GLY A 111 -11.04 14.88 -1.24
CA GLY A 111 -12.01 14.32 -2.19
C GLY A 111 -11.57 13.03 -2.88
N VAL A 112 -10.42 12.45 -2.48
CA VAL A 112 -9.94 11.18 -3.04
C VAL A 112 -10.76 10.02 -2.48
N LYS A 113 -11.30 9.17 -3.35
CA LYS A 113 -11.99 7.94 -2.95
C LYS A 113 -10.95 6.89 -2.55
N VAL A 114 -11.16 6.27 -1.39
CA VAL A 114 -10.28 5.20 -0.91
C VAL A 114 -11.09 3.92 -0.72
N VAL A 115 -10.66 2.86 -1.38
CA VAL A 115 -11.21 1.50 -1.25
C VAL A 115 -10.12 0.60 -0.71
N MET A 116 -10.45 -0.25 0.26
CA MET A 116 -9.52 -1.22 0.83
C MET A 116 -10.00 -2.65 0.55
N GLU A 117 -9.16 -3.44 -0.11
CA GLU A 117 -9.35 -4.88 -0.24
C GLU A 117 -8.85 -5.58 1.03
N ILE A 118 -9.70 -6.38 1.65
CA ILE A 118 -9.35 -7.29 2.74
C ILE A 118 -9.25 -8.70 2.13
N PRO A 119 -8.04 -9.22 1.87
CA PRO A 119 -7.88 -10.46 1.09
C PRO A 119 -8.31 -11.70 1.84
N THR A 120 -8.27 -11.68 3.18
CA THR A 120 -8.62 -12.82 4.04
C THR A 120 -9.40 -12.31 5.24
N TYR A 121 -10.53 -12.95 5.56
CA TYR A 121 -11.31 -12.67 6.77
C TYR A 121 -12.00 -13.95 7.25
N PRO A 122 -12.00 -14.26 8.55
CA PRO A 122 -11.32 -13.54 9.65
C PRO A 122 -9.82 -13.89 9.71
N TYR A 123 -9.00 -12.92 10.10
CA TYR A 123 -7.54 -13.08 10.27
C TYR A 123 -7.13 -13.88 11.51
N ASP A 124 -8.07 -14.21 12.37
CA ASP A 124 -7.80 -14.80 13.71
C ASP A 124 -6.99 -16.10 13.63
N GLN A 125 -7.14 -16.86 12.54
CA GLN A 125 -6.41 -18.10 12.32
C GLN A 125 -4.98 -17.92 11.78
N GLU A 126 -4.66 -16.74 11.24
CA GLU A 126 -3.35 -16.41 10.69
C GLU A 126 -2.39 -15.81 11.74
N TYR A 127 -2.92 -15.38 12.90
CA TYR A 127 -2.16 -14.71 13.95
C TYR A 127 -1.57 -15.71 14.96
N ILE A 128 -0.44 -16.32 14.58
CA ILE A 128 0.20 -17.39 15.35
C ILE A 128 1.10 -16.84 16.45
N THR A 129 1.76 -15.70 16.26
CA THR A 129 2.73 -15.14 17.19
C THR A 129 2.12 -14.08 18.14
N ARG A 130 2.73 -13.88 19.34
CA ARG A 130 2.33 -12.81 20.28
C ARG A 130 2.31 -11.42 19.64
N ARG A 131 3.25 -11.13 18.73
CA ARG A 131 3.35 -9.86 18.02
C ARG A 131 2.18 -9.67 17.06
N MET A 132 1.84 -10.73 16.33
CA MET A 132 0.69 -10.71 15.42
C MET A 132 -0.62 -10.52 16.19
N LYS A 133 -0.76 -11.12 17.38
CA LYS A 133 -1.93 -10.91 18.25
C LYS A 133 -2.04 -9.47 18.75
N LEU A 134 -0.93 -8.79 19.00
CA LEU A 134 -0.92 -7.35 19.35
C LEU A 134 -1.33 -6.49 18.14
N ASP A 135 -0.83 -6.81 16.95
CA ASP A 135 -1.23 -6.14 15.72
C ASP A 135 -2.74 -6.31 15.47
N LEU A 136 -3.29 -7.52 15.70
CA LEU A 136 -4.73 -7.78 15.61
C LEU A 136 -5.55 -6.97 16.64
N LEU A 137 -5.05 -6.84 17.86
CA LEU A 137 -5.72 -6.04 18.90
C LEU A 137 -5.80 -4.56 18.47
N VAL A 138 -4.70 -4.03 17.92
CA VAL A 138 -4.66 -2.67 17.38
C VAL A 138 -5.65 -2.52 16.23
N ASP A 139 -5.69 -3.49 15.30
CA ASP A 139 -6.61 -3.49 14.15
C ASP A 139 -8.11 -3.53 14.58
N ARG A 140 -8.42 -4.13 15.74
CA ARG A 140 -9.79 -4.16 16.28
C ARG A 140 -10.18 -2.90 17.04
N CYS A 141 -9.21 -2.11 17.49
CA CYS A 141 -9.46 -0.86 18.24
C CYS A 141 -9.66 0.37 17.33
N PHE A 142 -9.33 0.27 16.05
CA PHE A 142 -9.40 1.35 15.06
C PHE A 142 -10.22 0.97 13.83
#